data_6a563b828b92b986946fd03a7500b0ca
#
_entry.id   6a563b828b92b986946fd03a7500b0ca
#
_cell.length_a   1.000
_cell.length_b   1.000
_cell.length_c   1.000
_cell.angle_alpha   90.00
_cell.angle_beta   90.00
_cell.angle_gamma   90.00
#
_symmetry.space_group_name_H-M   'P 1'
#
loop_
_entity.id
_entity.type
_entity.pdbx_description
1 polymer ?
#
loop_
_entity_poly.entity_id
_entity_poly.type
_entity_poly.pdbx_seq_one_letter_code
_entity_poly.pdbx_strand_id
1 'polypeptide(L)'
;DGKVLWMNDEFLFITGKDKKYRRFIGNIFPEVTMEKLPLQDEVRDIELTYNEHEYRLNMKRVDISELLDASEIVEADKDRSYLITLYVYDETELKKYIRKNDEERLVTGLLYLDNYEEALESIEEVRSSLLIALIDRKINKYFASIDGVVKKLEKDKYFLVMRKKSLDMLKEKKFSILEEVKNVNIGNEMAVTISIGIGMNADTYAHTSEYARIAMELALGRGGDQVVIKDGNNITYFGGKSQMMEKTTRVKA
;
A
#
# COMPACT_ATOMS: atom_id res chain seq x y z
N ASP A 1 27.36 -21.16 17.91
CA ASP A 1 27.51 -21.85 16.62
C ASP A 1 26.16 -22.02 15.88
N GLY A 2 25.05 -21.63 16.50
CA GLY A 2 23.70 -21.66 15.88
C GLY A 2 23.19 -23.06 15.47
N LYS A 3 23.76 -24.12 16.01
CA LYS A 3 23.30 -25.48 15.79
C LYS A 3 22.01 -25.74 16.55
N VAL A 4 21.06 -26.39 15.88
CA VAL A 4 19.80 -26.80 16.47
C VAL A 4 20.06 -27.94 17.46
N LEU A 5 19.67 -27.77 18.72
CA LEU A 5 19.82 -28.78 19.79
C LEU A 5 18.54 -29.56 20.01
N TRP A 6 17.40 -28.90 19.93
CA TRP A 6 16.08 -29.47 20.14
C TRP A 6 15.04 -28.77 19.31
N MET A 7 13.98 -29.48 18.92
CA MET A 7 12.84 -28.99 18.17
C MET A 7 11.58 -29.66 18.68
N ASN A 8 10.48 -28.91 18.77
CA ASN A 8 9.16 -29.48 19.04
C ASN A 8 8.57 -30.15 17.78
N ASP A 9 7.50 -30.92 17.97
CA ASP A 9 6.89 -31.68 16.88
C ASP A 9 6.31 -30.76 15.79
N GLU A 10 5.80 -29.57 16.16
CA GLU A 10 5.29 -28.58 15.21
C GLU A 10 6.40 -28.04 14.27
N PHE A 11 7.55 -27.71 14.84
CA PHE A 11 8.69 -27.26 14.04
C PHE A 11 9.21 -28.36 13.10
N LEU A 12 9.19 -29.62 13.57
CA LEU A 12 9.54 -30.79 12.72
C LEU A 12 8.57 -30.89 11.54
N PHE A 13 7.27 -30.71 11.80
CA PHE A 13 6.25 -30.75 10.77
C PHE A 13 6.44 -29.65 9.71
N ILE A 14 6.61 -28.39 10.16
CA ILE A 14 6.82 -27.23 9.29
C ILE A 14 8.06 -27.41 8.41
N THR A 15 9.16 -27.91 8.99
CA THR A 15 10.47 -27.94 8.31
C THR A 15 10.75 -29.25 7.58
N GLY A 16 9.97 -30.31 7.82
CA GLY A 16 10.21 -31.64 7.30
C GLY A 16 11.51 -32.29 7.81
N LYS A 17 12.05 -31.78 8.95
CA LYS A 17 13.26 -32.32 9.56
C LYS A 17 12.90 -33.41 10.58
N ASP A 18 13.89 -34.20 10.98
CA ASP A 18 13.76 -35.22 12.03
C ASP A 18 14.37 -34.75 13.36
N LYS A 19 14.07 -35.47 14.44
CA LYS A 19 14.56 -35.16 15.79
C LYS A 19 16.09 -35.26 15.94
N LYS A 20 16.78 -35.82 14.95
CA LYS A 20 18.26 -35.97 14.94
C LYS A 20 18.97 -34.83 14.23
N TYR A 21 18.20 -33.88 13.63
CA TYR A 21 18.79 -32.73 12.95
C TYR A 21 19.63 -31.88 13.94
N ARG A 22 20.92 -31.71 13.65
CA ARG A 22 21.90 -31.00 14.52
C ARG A 22 22.78 -30.06 13.67
N ARG A 23 22.22 -29.47 12.62
CA ARG A 23 22.95 -28.52 11.78
C ARG A 23 22.58 -27.08 12.14
N PHE A 24 23.29 -26.15 11.54
CA PHE A 24 23.03 -24.72 11.68
C PHE A 24 21.60 -24.37 11.24
N ILE A 25 20.91 -23.55 12.04
CA ILE A 25 19.52 -23.13 11.77
C ILE A 25 19.37 -22.42 10.41
N GLY A 26 20.38 -21.67 9.96
CA GLY A 26 20.41 -21.03 8.65
C GLY A 26 20.38 -22.01 7.47
N ASN A 27 20.59 -23.32 7.68
CA ASN A 27 20.36 -24.33 6.64
C ASN A 27 18.86 -24.64 6.43
N ILE A 28 18.00 -24.20 7.36
CA ILE A 28 16.54 -24.27 7.25
C ILE A 28 16.02 -22.90 6.81
N PHE A 29 16.45 -21.86 7.50
CA PHE A 29 16.07 -20.47 7.25
C PHE A 29 17.32 -19.65 6.87
N PRO A 30 17.63 -19.52 5.58
CA PRO A 30 18.83 -18.79 5.10
C PRO A 30 18.95 -17.35 5.59
N GLU A 31 17.81 -16.74 5.94
CA GLU A 31 17.75 -15.39 6.50
C GLU A 31 18.37 -15.29 7.90
N VAL A 32 18.49 -16.42 8.61
CA VAL A 32 19.12 -16.50 9.93
C VAL A 32 20.62 -16.74 9.76
N THR A 33 21.38 -15.65 9.68
CA THR A 33 22.85 -15.69 9.63
C THR A 33 23.46 -15.63 11.05
N MET A 34 24.73 -15.97 11.19
CA MET A 34 25.42 -15.88 12.49
C MET A 34 25.39 -14.46 13.07
N GLU A 35 25.47 -13.44 12.24
CA GLU A 35 25.43 -12.02 12.63
C GLU A 35 24.06 -11.57 13.16
N LYS A 36 23.01 -12.28 12.77
CA LYS A 36 21.63 -12.00 13.19
C LYS A 36 21.24 -12.77 14.45
N LEU A 37 22.11 -13.62 14.99
CA LEU A 37 21.84 -14.25 16.28
C LEU A 37 21.87 -13.19 17.39
N PRO A 38 20.96 -13.27 18.39
CA PRO A 38 20.86 -12.26 19.44
C PRO A 38 22.09 -12.27 20.34
N LEU A 39 22.54 -11.09 20.72
CA LEU A 39 23.54 -10.87 21.76
C LEU A 39 22.91 -11.03 23.15
N GLN A 40 23.69 -10.80 24.21
CA GLN A 40 23.19 -10.86 25.57
C GLN A 40 22.08 -9.84 25.80
N ASP A 41 20.99 -10.25 26.46
CA ASP A 41 19.80 -9.44 26.76
C ASP A 41 19.07 -8.87 25.55
N GLU A 42 19.37 -9.39 24.35
CA GLU A 42 18.74 -8.96 23.10
C GLU A 42 17.64 -9.94 22.68
N VAL A 43 16.54 -9.37 22.16
CA VAL A 43 15.51 -10.11 21.43
C VAL A 43 15.56 -9.66 19.98
N ARG A 44 15.61 -10.58 19.05
CA ARG A 44 15.61 -10.30 17.61
C ARG A 44 14.44 -10.95 16.91
N ASP A 45 13.77 -10.17 16.11
CA ASP A 45 12.72 -10.64 15.21
C ASP A 45 13.27 -10.67 13.77
N ILE A 46 12.98 -11.75 13.06
CA ILE A 46 13.27 -11.89 11.63
C ILE A 46 11.98 -12.33 10.93
N GLU A 47 11.59 -11.60 9.91
CA GLU A 47 10.51 -12.01 9.02
C GLU A 47 11.09 -12.76 7.83
N LEU A 48 10.43 -13.86 7.43
CA LEU A 48 10.84 -14.66 6.28
C LEU A 48 9.66 -15.38 5.66
N THR A 49 9.86 -15.84 4.43
CA THR A 49 8.92 -16.73 3.73
C THR A 49 9.55 -18.12 3.61
N TYR A 50 8.81 -19.15 4.04
CA TYR A 50 9.22 -20.54 3.93
C TYR A 50 8.05 -21.42 3.50
N ASN A 51 8.22 -22.20 2.42
CA ASN A 51 7.17 -23.05 1.85
C ASN A 51 5.84 -22.31 1.62
N GLU A 52 5.89 -21.12 1.02
CA GLU A 52 4.73 -20.25 0.73
C GLU A 52 4.01 -19.67 1.97
N HIS A 53 4.52 -19.92 3.17
CA HIS A 53 4.05 -19.34 4.42
C HIS A 53 4.96 -18.19 4.88
N GLU A 54 4.37 -17.20 5.51
CA GLU A 54 5.07 -16.05 6.10
C GLU A 54 5.26 -16.26 7.59
N TYR A 55 6.51 -16.33 8.03
CA TYR A 55 6.85 -16.57 9.42
C TYR A 55 7.54 -15.38 10.04
N ARG A 56 7.28 -15.15 11.33
CA ARG A 56 8.10 -14.31 12.19
C ARG A 56 8.87 -15.20 13.17
N LEU A 57 10.18 -15.11 13.10
CA LEU A 57 11.08 -15.76 14.03
C LEU A 57 11.43 -14.80 15.15
N ASN A 58 11.13 -15.15 16.38
CA ASN A 58 11.56 -14.41 17.57
C ASN A 58 12.67 -15.20 18.26
N MET A 59 13.84 -14.61 18.35
CA MET A 59 15.03 -15.22 18.94
C MET A 59 15.43 -14.49 20.21
N LYS A 60 15.70 -15.25 21.26
CA LYS A 60 16.18 -14.71 22.54
C LYS A 60 17.33 -15.54 23.05
N ARG A 61 18.38 -14.88 23.54
CA ARG A 61 19.48 -15.53 24.27
C ARG A 61 19.04 -15.77 25.70
N VAL A 62 19.25 -17.00 26.19
CA VAL A 62 18.93 -17.42 27.54
C VAL A 62 20.24 -17.94 28.21
N ASP A 63 20.60 -17.34 29.31
CA ASP A 63 21.73 -17.82 30.14
C ASP A 63 21.32 -19.11 30.85
N ILE A 64 22.19 -20.10 30.80
CA ILE A 64 21.98 -21.39 31.41
C ILE A 64 23.14 -21.76 32.40
N SER A 65 23.99 -20.80 32.76
CA SER A 65 25.13 -21.03 33.66
C SER A 65 24.68 -21.64 34.98
N GLU A 66 23.64 -21.11 35.61
CA GLU A 66 23.10 -21.64 36.88
C GLU A 66 22.54 -23.07 36.75
N LEU A 67 22.02 -23.44 35.59
CA LEU A 67 21.48 -24.79 35.32
C LEU A 67 22.60 -25.81 35.11
N LEU A 68 23.73 -25.36 34.56
CA LEU A 68 24.91 -26.22 34.35
C LEU A 68 25.65 -26.50 35.66
N ASP A 69 25.73 -25.52 36.55
CA ASP A 69 26.36 -25.67 37.87
C ASP A 69 25.57 -26.63 38.79
N ALA A 70 24.26 -26.73 38.59
CA ALA A 70 23.37 -27.63 39.35
C ALA A 70 23.35 -29.08 38.81
N SER A 71 23.85 -29.33 37.60
CA SER A 71 23.86 -30.66 37.00
C SER A 71 25.25 -31.25 36.95
N GLU A 72 25.56 -32.20 37.84
CA GLU A 72 26.79 -33.02 37.83
C GLU A 72 26.98 -33.89 36.56
N ILE A 73 26.10 -33.79 35.56
CA ILE A 73 25.93 -34.74 34.45
C ILE A 73 26.52 -34.24 33.13
N VAL A 74 26.89 -32.97 32.99
CA VAL A 74 27.37 -32.44 31.72
C VAL A 74 28.79 -31.89 31.90
N GLU A 75 29.78 -32.57 31.34
CA GLU A 75 31.03 -31.94 30.93
C GLU A 75 30.72 -30.93 29.80
N ALA A 76 29.99 -29.87 30.12
CA ALA A 76 29.73 -28.79 29.22
C ALA A 76 30.99 -27.92 29.17
N ASP A 77 31.49 -27.76 27.96
CA ASP A 77 32.51 -26.77 27.62
C ASP A 77 32.17 -25.45 28.33
N LYS A 78 32.97 -25.00 29.28
CA LYS A 78 32.75 -23.79 30.09
C LYS A 78 32.52 -22.51 29.25
N ASP A 79 32.75 -22.57 27.94
CA ASP A 79 32.48 -21.51 26.96
C ASP A 79 31.04 -21.48 26.46
N ARG A 80 30.16 -22.39 26.91
CA ARG A 80 28.75 -22.48 26.42
C ARG A 80 27.75 -22.23 27.55
N SER A 81 27.76 -21.03 28.09
CA SER A 81 26.86 -20.64 29.18
C SER A 81 25.47 -20.22 28.73
N TYR A 82 25.14 -20.31 27.45
CA TYR A 82 23.86 -19.84 26.96
C TYR A 82 23.27 -20.70 25.84
N LEU A 83 21.95 -20.62 25.74
CA LEU A 83 21.16 -21.13 24.59
C LEU A 83 20.47 -19.98 23.87
N ILE A 84 20.08 -20.20 22.64
CA ILE A 84 19.17 -19.31 21.89
C ILE A 84 17.84 -20.05 21.73
N THR A 85 16.80 -19.49 22.30
CA THR A 85 15.43 -19.95 22.01
C THR A 85 14.95 -19.31 20.73
N LEU A 86 14.32 -20.10 19.87
CA LEU A 86 13.69 -19.66 18.62
C LEU A 86 12.22 -20.00 18.67
N TYR A 87 11.38 -18.98 18.65
CA TYR A 87 9.94 -19.12 18.48
C TYR A 87 9.58 -18.79 17.05
N VAL A 88 8.81 -19.68 16.41
CA VAL A 88 8.35 -19.53 15.02
C VAL A 88 6.87 -19.28 15.06
N TYR A 89 6.45 -18.11 14.59
CA TYR A 89 5.04 -17.74 14.49
C TYR A 89 4.65 -17.75 13.02
N ASP A 90 3.65 -18.56 12.66
CA ASP A 90 3.02 -18.48 11.35
C ASP A 90 2.10 -17.25 11.32
N GLU A 91 2.48 -16.25 10.55
CA GLU A 91 1.74 -15.01 10.37
C GLU A 91 1.07 -14.92 8.99
N THR A 92 1.02 -16.02 8.25
CA THR A 92 0.49 -16.06 6.88
C THR A 92 -0.92 -15.48 6.78
N GLU A 93 -1.85 -16.00 7.59
CA GLU A 93 -3.22 -15.49 7.59
C GLU A 93 -3.31 -14.06 8.12
N LEU A 94 -2.55 -13.72 9.18
CA LEU A 94 -2.50 -12.36 9.72
C LEU A 94 -2.07 -11.36 8.65
N LYS A 95 -0.96 -11.62 7.97
CA LYS A 95 -0.42 -10.74 6.92
C LYS A 95 -1.36 -10.66 5.71
N LYS A 96 -2.01 -11.75 5.37
CA LYS A 96 -3.06 -11.78 4.33
C LYS A 96 -4.25 -10.87 4.71
N TYR A 97 -4.72 -10.92 5.96
CA TYR A 97 -5.77 -10.03 6.43
C TYR A 97 -5.35 -8.57 6.48
N ILE A 98 -4.11 -8.28 6.89
CA ILE A 98 -3.57 -6.92 6.89
C ILE A 98 -3.53 -6.37 5.46
N ARG A 99 -3.00 -7.13 4.49
CA ARG A 99 -2.98 -6.72 3.07
C ARG A 99 -4.38 -6.50 2.54
N LYS A 100 -5.30 -7.45 2.78
CA LYS A 100 -6.69 -7.33 2.34
C LYS A 100 -7.37 -6.10 2.94
N ASN A 101 -7.17 -5.84 4.24
CA ASN A 101 -7.73 -4.66 4.90
C ASN A 101 -7.20 -3.36 4.29
N ASP A 102 -5.90 -3.30 4.00
CA ASP A 102 -5.28 -2.14 3.35
C ASP A 102 -5.80 -1.93 1.91
N GLU A 103 -5.92 -2.99 1.13
CA GLU A 103 -6.46 -2.95 -0.24
C GLU A 103 -7.94 -2.53 -0.29
N GLU A 104 -8.72 -2.93 0.70
CA GLU A 104 -10.16 -2.65 0.78
C GLU A 104 -10.48 -1.30 1.44
N ARG A 105 -9.50 -0.58 1.98
CA ARG A 105 -9.69 0.77 2.52
C ARG A 105 -10.31 1.68 1.47
N LEU A 106 -11.32 2.46 1.89
CA LEU A 106 -11.95 3.43 1.00
C LEU A 106 -11.10 4.68 0.87
N VAL A 107 -11.00 5.16 -0.35
CA VAL A 107 -10.45 6.47 -0.69
C VAL A 107 -11.56 7.31 -1.30
N THR A 108 -11.52 8.61 -1.06
CA THR A 108 -12.48 9.57 -1.60
C THR A 108 -11.81 10.48 -2.60
N GLY A 109 -12.57 10.95 -3.56
CA GLY A 109 -12.08 11.88 -4.56
C GLY A 109 -13.15 12.89 -4.98
N LEU A 110 -12.66 13.97 -5.54
CA LEU A 110 -13.45 14.95 -6.27
C LEU A 110 -12.98 14.96 -7.72
N LEU A 111 -13.90 15.12 -8.67
CA LEU A 111 -13.60 15.30 -10.07
C LEU A 111 -14.37 16.53 -10.56
N TYR A 112 -13.66 17.48 -11.17
CA TYR A 112 -14.22 18.69 -11.73
C TYR A 112 -13.94 18.76 -13.22
N LEU A 113 -14.90 19.28 -14.00
CA LEU A 113 -14.68 19.66 -15.38
C LEU A 113 -14.10 21.08 -15.37
N ASP A 114 -12.84 21.24 -15.82
CA ASP A 114 -12.09 22.49 -15.60
C ASP A 114 -12.62 23.68 -16.39
N ASN A 115 -13.02 23.46 -17.65
CA ASN A 115 -13.43 24.48 -18.61
C ASN A 115 -14.84 24.22 -19.14
N TYR A 116 -15.75 23.85 -18.21
CA TYR A 116 -17.10 23.39 -18.55
C TYR A 116 -17.90 24.44 -19.30
N GLU A 117 -17.94 25.67 -18.79
CA GLU A 117 -18.77 26.75 -19.38
C GLU A 117 -18.22 27.20 -20.75
N GLU A 118 -16.91 27.40 -20.85
CA GLU A 118 -16.25 27.83 -22.10
C GLU A 118 -16.42 26.79 -23.23
N ALA A 119 -16.36 25.49 -22.88
CA ALA A 119 -16.55 24.43 -23.86
C ALA A 119 -17.99 24.39 -24.38
N LEU A 120 -18.99 24.73 -23.55
CA LEU A 120 -20.39 24.75 -23.92
C LEU A 120 -20.78 25.99 -24.70
N GLU A 121 -20.20 27.15 -24.40
CA GLU A 121 -20.49 28.42 -25.13
C GLU A 121 -20.10 28.32 -26.62
N SER A 122 -19.17 27.46 -26.97
CA SER A 122 -18.67 27.28 -28.34
C SER A 122 -19.60 26.44 -29.25
N ILE A 123 -20.69 25.86 -28.73
CA ILE A 123 -21.53 24.91 -29.44
C ILE A 123 -23.03 25.17 -29.21
N GLU A 124 -23.85 24.73 -30.20
CA GLU A 124 -25.31 24.82 -30.10
C GLU A 124 -25.87 24.06 -28.87
N GLU A 125 -26.97 24.55 -28.30
CA GLU A 125 -27.60 24.02 -27.08
C GLU A 125 -27.86 22.50 -27.10
N VAL A 126 -28.34 21.99 -28.25
CA VAL A 126 -28.60 20.54 -28.41
C VAL A 126 -27.32 19.75 -28.36
N ARG A 127 -26.23 20.24 -28.95
CA ARG A 127 -24.91 19.61 -28.93
C ARG A 127 -24.27 19.72 -27.54
N SER A 128 -24.50 20.86 -26.84
CA SER A 128 -24.03 21.03 -25.45
C SER A 128 -24.59 19.94 -24.54
N SER A 129 -25.89 19.66 -24.63
CA SER A 129 -26.53 18.58 -23.87
C SER A 129 -25.97 17.20 -24.22
N LEU A 130 -25.67 16.95 -25.50
CA LEU A 130 -25.05 15.69 -25.94
C LEU A 130 -23.61 15.56 -25.42
N LEU A 131 -22.79 16.62 -25.45
CA LEU A 131 -21.42 16.63 -24.93
C LEU A 131 -21.41 16.25 -23.47
N ILE A 132 -22.26 16.88 -22.66
CA ILE A 132 -22.39 16.60 -21.23
C ILE A 132 -22.76 15.12 -21.00
N ALA A 133 -23.77 14.61 -21.73
CA ALA A 133 -24.20 13.22 -21.58
C ALA A 133 -23.09 12.21 -21.94
N LEU A 134 -22.27 12.50 -22.96
CA LEU A 134 -21.16 11.66 -23.35
C LEU A 134 -20.05 11.67 -22.30
N ILE A 135 -19.72 12.83 -21.74
CA ILE A 135 -18.73 12.97 -20.66
C ILE A 135 -19.23 12.24 -19.41
N ASP A 136 -20.47 12.49 -18.99
CA ASP A 136 -21.08 11.80 -17.84
C ASP A 136 -21.03 10.28 -18.00
N ARG A 137 -21.42 9.78 -19.17
CA ARG A 137 -21.37 8.36 -19.49
C ARG A 137 -19.93 7.81 -19.42
N LYS A 138 -18.97 8.56 -19.93
CA LYS A 138 -17.58 8.14 -19.94
C LYS A 138 -17.01 8.06 -18.50
N ILE A 139 -17.24 9.09 -17.69
CA ILE A 139 -16.82 9.12 -16.28
C ILE A 139 -17.44 7.94 -15.51
N ASN A 140 -18.76 7.79 -15.59
CA ASN A 140 -19.47 6.72 -14.91
C ASN A 140 -18.96 5.32 -15.34
N LYS A 141 -18.81 5.10 -16.66
CA LYS A 141 -18.31 3.82 -17.19
C LYS A 141 -16.88 3.53 -16.72
N TYR A 142 -16.02 4.53 -16.71
CA TYR A 142 -14.62 4.38 -16.30
C TYR A 142 -14.53 3.95 -14.83
N PHE A 143 -15.14 4.68 -13.92
CA PHE A 143 -15.10 4.35 -12.50
C PHE A 143 -15.88 3.08 -12.16
N ALA A 144 -17.00 2.79 -12.83
CA ALA A 144 -17.68 1.51 -12.65
C ALA A 144 -16.82 0.31 -13.06
N SER A 145 -15.92 0.46 -14.04
CA SER A 145 -15.01 -0.63 -14.46
C SER A 145 -13.98 -1.02 -13.42
N ILE A 146 -13.79 -0.20 -12.39
CA ILE A 146 -12.85 -0.42 -11.28
C ILE A 146 -13.56 -0.57 -9.92
N ASP A 147 -14.85 -0.85 -9.91
CA ASP A 147 -15.68 -0.94 -8.70
C ASP A 147 -15.70 0.39 -7.92
N GLY A 148 -15.67 1.50 -8.63
CA GLY A 148 -15.77 2.85 -8.07
C GLY A 148 -17.19 3.40 -8.16
N VAL A 149 -17.59 4.19 -7.17
CA VAL A 149 -18.86 4.91 -7.12
C VAL A 149 -18.65 6.37 -7.50
N VAL A 150 -19.47 6.86 -8.42
CA VAL A 150 -19.49 8.25 -8.85
C VAL A 150 -20.83 8.87 -8.50
N LYS A 151 -20.83 10.01 -7.86
CA LYS A 151 -22.02 10.82 -7.57
C LYS A 151 -21.84 12.20 -8.16
N LYS A 152 -22.66 12.59 -9.12
CA LYS A 152 -22.72 13.97 -9.62
C LYS A 152 -23.30 14.87 -8.51
N LEU A 153 -22.58 15.91 -8.15
CA LEU A 153 -22.97 16.90 -7.13
C LEU A 153 -23.56 18.16 -7.76
N GLU A 154 -22.86 18.67 -8.78
CA GLU A 154 -23.22 19.87 -9.54
C GLU A 154 -23.06 19.58 -11.04
N LYS A 155 -23.28 20.58 -11.86
CA LYS A 155 -23.20 20.43 -13.33
C LYS A 155 -21.85 19.92 -13.80
N ASP A 156 -20.80 20.37 -13.15
CA ASP A 156 -19.38 20.16 -13.47
C ASP A 156 -18.58 19.40 -12.39
N LYS A 157 -19.24 19.00 -11.27
CA LYS A 157 -18.55 18.42 -10.11
C LYS A 157 -19.10 17.04 -9.73
N TYR A 158 -18.19 16.13 -9.46
CA TYR A 158 -18.49 14.76 -9.07
C TYR A 158 -17.73 14.38 -7.80
N PHE A 159 -18.38 13.58 -6.98
CA PHE A 159 -17.76 12.90 -5.82
C PHE A 159 -17.46 11.45 -6.19
N LEU A 160 -16.31 10.98 -5.79
CA LEU A 160 -15.78 9.65 -6.08
C LEU A 160 -15.53 8.89 -4.79
N VAL A 161 -15.87 7.61 -4.78
CA VAL A 161 -15.46 6.67 -3.74
C VAL A 161 -15.00 5.38 -4.41
N MET A 162 -13.85 4.87 -4.00
CA MET A 162 -13.31 3.61 -4.51
C MET A 162 -12.44 2.94 -3.45
N ARG A 163 -12.09 1.67 -3.66
CA ARG A 163 -11.11 0.98 -2.82
C ARG A 163 -9.69 1.40 -3.19
N LYS A 164 -8.78 1.32 -2.24
CA LYS A 164 -7.36 1.63 -2.46
C LYS A 164 -6.78 0.81 -3.61
N LYS A 165 -7.09 -0.49 -3.69
CA LYS A 165 -6.64 -1.34 -4.81
C LYS A 165 -7.07 -0.82 -6.17
N SER A 166 -8.27 -0.23 -6.27
CA SER A 166 -8.75 0.38 -7.51
C SER A 166 -7.97 1.65 -7.85
N LEU A 167 -7.64 2.46 -6.84
CA LEU A 167 -6.77 3.61 -7.02
C LEU A 167 -5.37 3.19 -7.51
N ASP A 168 -4.80 2.11 -6.97
CA ASP A 168 -3.48 1.64 -7.40
C ASP A 168 -3.51 1.18 -8.88
N MET A 169 -4.58 0.53 -9.33
CA MET A 169 -4.79 0.24 -10.75
C MET A 169 -4.88 1.52 -11.63
N LEU A 170 -5.49 2.60 -11.10
CA LEU A 170 -5.54 3.88 -11.82
C LEU A 170 -4.17 4.55 -11.91
N LYS A 171 -3.35 4.46 -10.87
CA LYS A 171 -1.96 4.95 -10.86
C LYS A 171 -1.13 4.24 -11.94
N GLU A 172 -1.20 2.90 -12.01
CA GLU A 172 -0.51 2.11 -13.04
C GLU A 172 -0.90 2.53 -14.46
N LYS A 173 -2.19 2.80 -14.69
CA LYS A 173 -2.74 3.32 -15.96
C LYS A 173 -2.53 4.82 -16.15
N LYS A 174 -1.82 5.49 -15.22
CA LYS A 174 -1.56 6.94 -15.22
C LYS A 174 -2.84 7.77 -15.43
N PHE A 175 -3.96 7.29 -14.88
CA PHE A 175 -5.26 7.96 -14.99
C PHE A 175 -5.67 8.26 -16.43
N SER A 176 -5.76 7.24 -17.28
CA SER A 176 -6.16 7.37 -18.70
C SER A 176 -7.46 8.14 -18.92
N ILE A 177 -8.30 8.28 -17.90
CA ILE A 177 -9.55 9.06 -17.94
C ILE A 177 -9.30 10.52 -18.34
N LEU A 178 -8.17 11.12 -17.99
CA LEU A 178 -7.84 12.50 -18.40
C LEU A 178 -7.88 12.63 -19.92
N GLU A 179 -7.15 11.76 -20.62
CA GLU A 179 -7.14 11.74 -22.09
C GLU A 179 -8.45 11.23 -22.68
N GLU A 180 -9.11 10.28 -22.01
CA GLU A 180 -10.38 9.76 -22.49
C GLU A 180 -11.50 10.82 -22.50
N VAL A 181 -11.54 11.71 -21.52
CA VAL A 181 -12.51 12.83 -21.49
C VAL A 181 -12.11 13.89 -22.50
N LYS A 182 -10.84 14.25 -22.57
CA LYS A 182 -10.29 15.23 -23.52
C LYS A 182 -10.58 14.88 -24.99
N ASN A 183 -10.59 13.58 -25.29
CA ASN A 183 -10.89 13.08 -26.64
C ASN A 183 -12.40 13.03 -26.98
N VAL A 184 -13.29 13.46 -26.05
CA VAL A 184 -14.72 13.60 -26.39
C VAL A 184 -14.91 14.84 -27.21
N ASN A 185 -15.17 14.67 -28.51
CA ASN A 185 -15.41 15.76 -29.45
C ASN A 185 -16.67 15.51 -30.28
N ILE A 186 -17.53 16.48 -30.32
CA ILE A 186 -18.76 16.50 -31.13
C ILE A 186 -18.86 17.78 -31.97
N GLY A 187 -17.72 18.41 -32.21
CA GLY A 187 -17.63 19.70 -32.92
C GLY A 187 -17.40 20.89 -31.98
N ASN A 188 -17.03 20.62 -30.70
CA ASN A 188 -16.58 21.66 -29.78
C ASN A 188 -15.19 22.15 -30.16
N GLU A 189 -14.99 23.47 -30.15
CA GLU A 189 -13.71 24.09 -30.49
C GLU A 189 -12.65 23.82 -29.39
N MET A 190 -13.11 23.77 -28.14
CA MET A 190 -12.26 23.52 -26.98
C MET A 190 -12.53 22.13 -26.41
N ALA A 191 -11.47 21.36 -26.19
CA ALA A 191 -11.57 20.07 -25.51
C ALA A 191 -11.90 20.27 -24.02
N VAL A 192 -12.83 19.47 -23.48
CA VAL A 192 -13.10 19.46 -22.05
C VAL A 192 -11.99 18.75 -21.32
N THR A 193 -11.42 19.38 -20.31
CA THR A 193 -10.42 18.77 -19.40
C THR A 193 -11.03 18.49 -18.04
N ILE A 194 -10.41 17.63 -17.29
CA ILE A 194 -10.84 17.28 -15.92
C ILE A 194 -9.68 17.35 -14.95
N SER A 195 -9.99 17.81 -13.75
CA SER A 195 -9.09 17.70 -12.60
C SER A 195 -9.65 16.72 -11.59
N ILE A 196 -8.77 15.92 -10.95
CA ILE A 196 -9.17 14.96 -9.93
C ILE A 196 -8.31 15.18 -8.69
N GLY A 197 -8.96 15.43 -7.55
CA GLY A 197 -8.33 15.45 -6.24
C GLY A 197 -8.70 14.21 -5.44
N ILE A 198 -7.73 13.45 -4.96
CA ILE A 198 -7.94 12.21 -4.20
C ILE A 198 -7.31 12.34 -2.82
N GLY A 199 -8.07 11.95 -1.78
CA GLY A 199 -7.61 11.85 -0.41
C GLY A 199 -7.55 10.40 0.05
N MET A 200 -6.50 10.05 0.81
CA MET A 200 -6.34 8.73 1.40
C MET A 200 -5.53 8.77 2.69
N ASN A 201 -5.61 7.68 3.48
CA ASN A 201 -4.82 7.45 4.69
C ASN A 201 -4.95 8.55 5.77
N ALA A 202 -6.08 9.24 5.84
CA ALA A 202 -6.43 10.07 6.98
C ALA A 202 -7.05 9.22 8.11
N ASP A 203 -7.10 9.76 9.33
CA ASP A 203 -7.62 9.07 10.52
C ASP A 203 -9.12 8.79 10.42
N THR A 204 -9.86 9.62 9.70
CA THR A 204 -11.30 9.50 9.51
C THR A 204 -11.69 9.70 8.05
N TYR A 205 -12.86 9.19 7.64
CA TYR A 205 -13.39 9.44 6.29
C TYR A 205 -13.69 10.93 6.03
N ALA A 206 -14.05 11.69 7.08
CA ALA A 206 -14.23 13.14 6.98
C ALA A 206 -12.90 13.83 6.60
N HIS A 207 -11.81 13.48 7.29
CA HIS A 207 -10.48 13.99 6.96
C HIS A 207 -9.98 13.46 5.60
N THR A 208 -10.34 12.23 5.22
CA THR A 208 -10.01 11.73 3.88
C THR A 208 -10.68 12.58 2.79
N SER A 209 -11.95 12.99 3.00
CA SER A 209 -12.66 13.90 2.09
C SER A 209 -12.03 15.30 2.06
N GLU A 210 -11.57 15.80 3.21
CA GLU A 210 -10.83 17.07 3.29
C GLU A 210 -9.51 17.00 2.52
N TYR A 211 -8.80 15.87 2.59
CA TYR A 211 -7.60 15.64 1.78
C TYR A 211 -7.90 15.66 0.28
N ALA A 212 -9.04 15.10 -0.14
CA ALA A 212 -9.48 15.17 -1.54
C ALA A 212 -9.75 16.62 -1.97
N ARG A 213 -10.33 17.45 -1.09
CA ARG A 213 -10.55 18.87 -1.34
C ARG A 213 -9.24 19.64 -1.50
N ILE A 214 -8.29 19.44 -0.58
CA ILE A 214 -6.96 20.05 -0.66
C ILE A 214 -6.25 19.61 -1.95
N ALA A 215 -6.32 18.33 -2.30
CA ALA A 215 -5.74 17.81 -3.54
C ALA A 215 -6.36 18.45 -4.78
N MET A 216 -7.69 18.67 -4.77
CA MET A 216 -8.38 19.37 -5.86
C MET A 216 -7.94 20.83 -5.99
N GLU A 217 -7.82 21.56 -4.88
CA GLU A 217 -7.32 22.95 -4.88
C GLU A 217 -5.90 23.02 -5.47
N LEU A 218 -5.05 22.05 -5.15
CA LEU A 218 -3.70 21.96 -5.73
C LEU A 218 -3.75 21.64 -7.25
N ALA A 219 -4.66 20.79 -7.69
CA ALA A 219 -4.84 20.49 -9.11
C ALA A 219 -5.25 21.75 -9.90
N LEU A 220 -6.29 22.44 -9.43
CA LEU A 220 -6.78 23.67 -10.06
C LEU A 220 -5.75 24.81 -10.00
N GLY A 221 -5.07 25.00 -8.87
CA GLY A 221 -4.03 26.01 -8.71
C GLY A 221 -2.81 25.82 -9.64
N ARG A 222 -2.64 24.64 -10.23
CA ARG A 222 -1.61 24.32 -11.23
C ARG A 222 -2.09 24.39 -12.68
N GLY A 223 -3.35 24.81 -12.89
CA GLY A 223 -3.95 24.98 -14.21
C GLY A 223 -4.82 23.83 -14.68
N GLY A 224 -5.20 22.92 -13.79
CA GLY A 224 -6.09 21.80 -14.11
C GLY A 224 -5.47 20.69 -14.98
N ASP A 225 -6.33 19.86 -15.61
CA ASP A 225 -5.97 18.74 -16.49
C ASP A 225 -5.01 17.75 -15.82
N GLN A 226 -5.25 17.41 -14.56
CA GLN A 226 -4.35 16.56 -13.77
C GLN A 226 -5.06 15.86 -12.60
N VAL A 227 -4.40 14.85 -12.08
CA VAL A 227 -4.79 14.19 -10.83
C VAL A 227 -3.78 14.53 -9.75
N VAL A 228 -4.27 14.90 -8.57
CA VAL A 228 -3.47 15.09 -7.37
C VAL A 228 -3.97 14.13 -6.30
N ILE A 229 -3.05 13.42 -5.68
CA ILE A 229 -3.33 12.50 -4.56
C ILE A 229 -2.65 13.04 -3.32
N LYS A 230 -3.44 13.26 -2.26
CA LYS A 230 -2.93 13.55 -0.93
C LYS A 230 -3.03 12.31 -0.06
N ASP A 231 -1.88 11.80 0.34
CA ASP A 231 -1.68 10.62 1.19
C ASP A 231 -0.96 11.04 2.48
N GLY A 232 -1.71 11.30 3.52
CA GLY A 232 -1.15 11.91 4.73
C GLY A 232 -0.44 13.23 4.38
N ASN A 233 0.88 13.27 4.61
CA ASN A 233 1.72 14.42 4.29
C ASN A 233 2.31 14.38 2.86
N ASN A 234 2.12 13.28 2.14
CA ASN A 234 2.65 13.13 0.79
C ASN A 234 1.65 13.61 -0.25
N ILE A 235 2.17 14.22 -1.32
CA ILE A 235 1.37 14.68 -2.45
C ILE A 235 2.01 14.14 -3.73
N THR A 236 1.19 13.49 -4.55
CA THR A 236 1.60 12.93 -5.84
C THR A 236 0.77 13.53 -6.97
N TYR A 237 1.39 13.79 -8.10
CA TYR A 237 0.77 14.42 -9.28
C TYR A 237 0.82 13.48 -10.48
N PHE A 238 -0.27 13.44 -11.27
CA PHE A 238 -0.36 12.72 -12.55
C PHE A 238 -0.99 13.62 -13.60
N GLY A 239 -0.45 13.62 -14.82
CA GLY A 239 -0.92 14.51 -15.90
C GLY A 239 -0.38 15.95 -15.76
N GLY A 240 -1.06 16.90 -16.44
CA GLY A 240 -0.66 18.31 -16.50
C GLY A 240 0.39 18.60 -17.58
N LYS A 241 0.54 19.88 -17.94
CA LYS A 241 1.46 20.36 -18.97
C LYS A 241 2.94 20.31 -18.55
N SER A 242 3.24 20.05 -17.29
CA SER A 242 4.60 19.89 -16.77
C SER A 242 4.95 18.41 -16.68
N GLN A 243 5.97 18.00 -17.40
CA GLN A 243 6.57 16.67 -17.29
C GLN A 243 6.80 16.28 -15.82
N MET A 244 6.56 14.99 -15.52
CA MET A 244 6.82 14.34 -14.23
C MET A 244 7.99 14.99 -13.48
N MET A 245 7.68 15.66 -12.37
CA MET A 245 8.58 15.79 -11.25
C MET A 245 7.91 15.08 -10.06
N GLU A 246 8.35 13.86 -9.78
CA GLU A 246 8.23 13.28 -8.45
C GLU A 246 9.03 14.17 -7.48
N LYS A 247 8.38 15.16 -6.93
CA LYS A 247 8.93 15.87 -5.77
C LYS A 247 8.18 15.42 -4.54
N THR A 248 8.78 14.48 -3.84
CA THR A 248 8.45 14.23 -2.43
C THR A 248 8.88 15.46 -1.62
N THR A 249 7.99 16.42 -1.45
CA THR A 249 8.27 17.56 -0.58
C THR A 249 7.96 17.13 0.85
N ARG A 250 8.98 16.72 1.59
CA ARG A 250 8.89 16.63 3.06
C ARG A 250 8.79 18.06 3.58
N VAL A 251 7.61 18.45 4.02
CA VAL A 251 7.45 19.66 4.84
C VAL A 251 8.05 19.33 6.21
N LYS A 252 9.18 19.93 6.54
CA LYS A 252 9.69 19.92 7.91
C LYS A 252 8.77 20.79 8.76
N ALA A 253 8.25 20.21 9.85
CA ALA A 253 7.62 20.94 10.93
C ALA A 253 8.65 21.81 11.66
#